data_b62c519eeec2bf6a3eb9b2a85b1bb698
#
_entry.id   b62c519eeec2bf6a3eb9b2a85b1bb698
#
_cell.length_a   1.000
_cell.length_b   1.000
_cell.length_c   1.000
_cell.angle_alpha   90.00
_cell.angle_beta   90.00
_cell.angle_gamma   90.00
#
_symmetry.space_group_name_H-M   'P 1'
#
loop_
_entity.id
_entity.type
_entity.pdbx_description
1 polymer ?
#
loop_
_entity_poly.entity_id
_entity_poly.type
_entity_poly.pdbx_seq_one_letter_code
_entity_poly.pdbx_strand_id
1 'polypeptide(L)'
;MKIIDGRIYTFPMKGTINASVDNAANVLIANKKEEYEHNTIVDLMRNDLSMVSTNVEVLKYRYIETINTHKSQILQTSSEIAGVLPTDWRANLGEVILRLLPAGSISGAPKEKTVEIIQEVEGQPRGYYTGVFGIFDGASLDTAVMIRFIEQSDGEMFFQSGGGITALSCSLDRKSVV
;
A
#
# COMPACT_ATOMS: atom_id res chain seq x y z
N MET A 1 -7.43 0.84 1.68
CA MET A 1 -8.56 0.40 0.84
C MET A 1 -9.83 1.00 1.41
N LYS A 2 -10.75 1.43 0.54
CA LYS A 2 -12.08 1.93 0.96
C LYS A 2 -13.17 1.20 0.20
N ILE A 3 -14.33 1.04 0.84
CA ILE A 3 -15.56 0.63 0.14
C ILE A 3 -16.62 1.69 0.43
N ILE A 4 -17.19 2.26 -0.64
CA ILE A 4 -18.22 3.29 -0.58
C ILE A 4 -19.22 2.98 -1.69
N ASP A 5 -20.51 2.94 -1.35
CA ASP A 5 -21.61 2.73 -2.31
C ASP A 5 -21.42 1.52 -3.26
N GLY A 6 -20.88 0.41 -2.72
CA GLY A 6 -20.64 -0.81 -3.48
C GLY A 6 -19.43 -0.75 -4.43
N ARG A 7 -18.65 0.30 -4.38
CA ARG A 7 -17.35 0.38 -5.07
C ARG A 7 -16.20 0.21 -4.09
N ILE A 8 -15.21 -0.56 -4.50
CA ILE A 8 -13.96 -0.74 -3.78
C ILE A 8 -12.88 0.13 -4.41
N TYR A 9 -12.10 0.82 -3.56
CA TYR A 9 -11.03 1.74 -3.97
C TYR A 9 -9.72 1.35 -3.33
N THR A 10 -8.63 1.54 -4.07
CA THR A 10 -7.26 1.49 -3.53
C THR A 10 -6.43 2.66 -4.04
N PHE A 11 -5.46 3.08 -3.24
CA PHE A 11 -4.68 4.29 -3.47
C PHE A 11 -3.18 3.97 -3.39
N PRO A 12 -2.61 3.33 -4.42
CA PRO A 12 -1.16 3.07 -4.45
C PRO A 12 -0.38 4.37 -4.46
N MET A 13 0.63 4.44 -3.60
CA MET A 13 1.52 5.58 -3.47
C MET A 13 2.97 5.13 -3.64
N LYS A 14 3.74 5.82 -4.50
CA LYS A 14 5.17 5.60 -4.70
C LYS A 14 5.85 6.90 -5.13
N GLY A 15 7.05 7.10 -4.63
CA GLY A 15 7.81 8.32 -4.89
C GLY A 15 7.45 9.45 -3.94
N THR A 16 8.43 9.96 -3.25
CA THR A 16 8.29 11.05 -2.28
C THR A 16 9.45 12.03 -2.44
N ILE A 17 9.15 13.31 -2.37
CA ILE A 17 10.15 14.38 -2.38
C ILE A 17 9.78 15.47 -1.39
N ASN A 18 10.76 16.15 -0.80
CA ASN A 18 10.49 17.29 0.05
C ASN A 18 9.94 18.44 -0.82
N ALA A 19 8.84 19.05 -0.39
CA ALA A 19 8.20 20.14 -1.13
C ALA A 19 9.07 21.41 -1.24
N SER A 20 10.09 21.55 -0.38
CA SER A 20 11.05 22.65 -0.43
C SER A 20 12.10 22.54 -1.54
N VAL A 21 12.18 21.43 -2.23
CA VAL A 21 13.05 21.26 -3.40
C VAL A 21 12.53 22.10 -4.55
N ASP A 22 13.39 22.83 -5.21
CA ASP A 22 13.03 23.63 -6.37
C ASP A 22 12.37 22.76 -7.43
N ASN A 23 11.18 23.17 -7.88
CA ASN A 23 10.40 22.46 -8.88
C ASN A 23 10.08 21.00 -8.52
N ALA A 24 9.91 20.72 -7.22
CA ALA A 24 9.75 19.37 -6.64
C ALA A 24 8.74 18.47 -7.39
N ALA A 25 7.58 19.02 -7.77
CA ALA A 25 6.54 18.28 -8.47
C ALA A 25 7.03 17.75 -9.83
N ASN A 26 7.70 18.58 -10.62
CA ASN A 26 8.21 18.14 -11.92
C ASN A 26 9.39 17.18 -11.77
N VAL A 27 10.27 17.40 -10.78
CA VAL A 27 11.36 16.47 -10.46
C VAL A 27 10.80 15.09 -10.12
N LEU A 28 9.76 15.04 -9.29
CA LEU A 28 9.13 13.77 -8.88
C LEU A 28 8.44 13.07 -10.07
N ILE A 29 7.68 13.80 -10.88
CA ILE A 29 7.00 13.24 -12.06
C ILE A 29 8.00 12.77 -13.13
N ALA A 30 9.11 13.48 -13.33
CA ALA A 30 10.12 13.12 -14.32
C ALA A 30 11.02 11.95 -13.89
N ASN A 31 10.97 11.54 -12.63
CA ASN A 31 11.80 10.44 -12.12
C ASN A 31 11.35 9.09 -12.71
N LYS A 32 12.17 8.53 -13.61
CA LYS A 32 11.85 7.29 -14.31
C LYS A 32 11.86 6.05 -13.42
N LYS A 33 12.69 6.01 -12.38
CA LYS A 33 12.70 4.91 -11.40
C LYS A 33 11.39 4.87 -10.64
N GLU A 34 10.97 6.03 -10.10
CA GLU A 34 9.70 6.15 -9.37
C GLU A 34 8.48 5.87 -10.26
N GLU A 35 8.54 6.27 -11.53
CA GLU A 35 7.51 5.94 -12.52
C GLU A 35 7.38 4.43 -12.73
N TYR A 36 8.50 3.74 -12.91
CA TYR A 36 8.52 2.29 -13.11
C TYR A 36 7.98 1.54 -11.86
N GLU A 37 8.43 1.92 -10.68
CA GLU A 37 7.94 1.33 -9.43
C GLU A 37 6.45 1.61 -9.21
N HIS A 38 5.99 2.81 -9.58
CA HIS A 38 4.58 3.19 -9.47
C HIS A 38 3.71 2.39 -10.45
N ASN A 39 4.15 2.19 -11.69
CA ASN A 39 3.46 1.35 -12.68
C ASN A 39 3.29 -0.08 -12.19
N THR A 40 4.35 -0.65 -11.62
CA THR A 40 4.34 -2.01 -11.07
C THR A 40 3.31 -2.16 -9.96
N ILE A 41 3.24 -1.20 -9.02
CA ILE A 41 2.29 -1.28 -7.91
C ILE A 41 0.84 -1.02 -8.38
N VAL A 42 0.63 -0.12 -9.34
CA VAL A 42 -0.69 0.12 -9.93
C VAL A 42 -1.22 -1.13 -10.61
N ASP A 43 -0.39 -1.82 -11.38
CA ASP A 43 -0.79 -3.04 -12.07
C ASP A 43 -1.09 -4.18 -11.09
N LEU A 44 -0.25 -4.35 -10.06
CA LEU A 44 -0.49 -5.31 -8.99
C LEU A 44 -1.82 -5.04 -8.26
N MET A 45 -2.10 -3.79 -7.92
CA MET A 45 -3.34 -3.40 -7.24
C MET A 45 -4.58 -3.56 -8.13
N ARG A 46 -4.48 -3.32 -9.43
CA ARG A 46 -5.55 -3.62 -10.39
C ARG A 46 -5.85 -5.12 -10.43
N ASN A 47 -4.80 -5.94 -10.46
CA ASN A 47 -4.95 -7.39 -10.42
C ASN A 47 -5.62 -7.85 -9.12
N ASP A 48 -5.17 -7.36 -7.97
CA ASP A 48 -5.78 -7.66 -6.67
C ASP A 48 -7.28 -7.31 -6.66
N LEU A 49 -7.66 -6.09 -7.07
CA LEU A 49 -9.07 -5.70 -7.13
C LEU A 49 -9.89 -6.56 -8.08
N SER A 50 -9.30 -7.04 -9.18
CA SER A 50 -9.99 -7.91 -10.16
C SER A 50 -10.38 -9.27 -9.59
N MET A 51 -9.79 -9.70 -8.48
CA MET A 51 -10.15 -10.95 -7.80
C MET A 51 -11.48 -10.84 -7.04
N VAL A 52 -11.92 -9.64 -6.68
CA VAL A 52 -13.08 -9.40 -5.81
C VAL A 52 -14.12 -8.45 -6.42
N SER A 53 -13.81 -7.83 -7.56
CA SER A 53 -14.65 -6.82 -8.20
C SER A 53 -14.61 -6.90 -9.71
N THR A 54 -15.55 -6.24 -10.36
CA THR A 54 -15.64 -6.10 -11.82
C THR A 54 -15.40 -4.66 -12.23
N ASN A 55 -15.21 -4.40 -13.52
CA ASN A 55 -15.01 -3.05 -14.08
C ASN A 55 -13.89 -2.28 -13.35
N VAL A 56 -12.74 -2.95 -13.15
CA VAL A 56 -11.59 -2.33 -12.50
C VAL A 56 -10.95 -1.31 -13.43
N GLU A 57 -10.88 -0.07 -12.98
CA GLU A 57 -10.35 1.06 -13.73
C GLU A 57 -9.43 1.94 -12.88
N VAL A 58 -8.47 2.59 -13.55
CA VAL A 58 -7.61 3.62 -12.92
C VAL A 58 -8.30 4.97 -13.12
N LEU A 59 -8.90 5.50 -12.06
CA LEU A 59 -9.64 6.77 -12.09
C LEU A 59 -8.70 7.97 -12.20
N LYS A 60 -7.58 7.90 -11.49
CA LYS A 60 -6.51 8.92 -11.53
C LYS A 60 -5.17 8.23 -11.52
N TYR A 61 -4.26 8.68 -12.37
CA TYR A 61 -2.94 8.10 -12.50
C TYR A 61 -1.84 9.10 -12.15
N ARG A 62 -0.92 8.72 -11.26
CA ARG A 62 0.27 9.46 -10.85
C ARG A 62 0.02 10.95 -10.58
N TYR A 63 -1.04 11.29 -9.87
CA TYR A 63 -1.26 12.67 -9.43
C TYR A 63 -0.38 12.99 -8.22
N ILE A 64 -0.07 14.27 -8.05
CA ILE A 64 0.69 14.76 -6.91
C ILE A 64 -0.24 15.02 -5.73
N GLU A 65 0.13 14.47 -4.60
CA GLU A 65 -0.48 14.72 -3.30
C GLU A 65 0.48 15.47 -2.40
N THR A 66 0.01 16.52 -1.72
CA THR A 66 0.80 17.25 -0.73
C THR A 66 0.45 16.73 0.66
N ILE A 67 1.44 16.24 1.37
CA ILE A 67 1.29 15.70 2.73
C ILE A 67 1.98 16.64 3.71
N ASN A 68 1.22 17.14 4.69
CA ASN A 68 1.75 17.93 5.78
C ASN A 68 2.34 17.00 6.85
N THR A 69 3.61 17.16 7.14
CA THR A 69 4.29 16.47 8.24
C THR A 69 4.54 17.45 9.40
N HIS A 70 4.99 16.95 10.54
CA HIS A 70 5.32 17.81 11.68
C HIS A 70 6.47 18.81 11.40
N LYS A 71 7.35 18.51 10.44
CA LYS A 71 8.55 19.31 10.17
C LYS A 71 8.46 20.09 8.86
N SER A 72 7.75 19.54 7.87
CA SER A 72 7.73 20.11 6.51
C SER A 72 6.56 19.53 5.71
N GLN A 73 6.41 20.00 4.48
CA GLN A 73 5.55 19.38 3.48
C GLN A 73 6.36 18.44 2.60
N ILE A 74 5.76 17.33 2.23
CA ILE A 74 6.29 16.41 1.22
C ILE A 74 5.27 16.27 0.10
N LEU A 75 5.78 16.05 -1.11
CA LEU A 75 4.98 15.67 -2.27
C LEU A 75 5.12 14.17 -2.50
N GLN A 76 4.01 13.53 -2.80
CA GLN A 76 3.97 12.09 -3.09
C GLN A 76 3.15 11.84 -4.35
N THR A 77 3.55 10.87 -5.19
CA THR A 77 2.72 10.43 -6.30
C THR A 77 1.76 9.36 -5.84
N SER A 78 0.48 9.53 -6.18
CA SER A 78 -0.61 8.62 -5.89
C SER A 78 -1.37 8.25 -7.16
N SER A 79 -2.04 7.11 -7.14
CA SER A 79 -3.08 6.77 -8.13
C SER A 79 -4.34 6.34 -7.40
N GLU A 80 -5.46 6.42 -8.09
CA GLU A 80 -6.76 5.99 -7.59
C GLU A 80 -7.31 4.91 -8.52
N ILE A 81 -7.57 3.73 -7.96
CA ILE A 81 -8.08 2.57 -8.70
C ILE A 81 -9.38 2.15 -8.05
N ALA A 82 -10.39 1.86 -8.85
CA ALA A 82 -11.70 1.42 -8.36
C ALA A 82 -12.21 0.21 -9.11
N GLY A 83 -13.06 -0.58 -8.43
CA GLY A 83 -13.83 -1.65 -9.01
C GLY A 83 -15.25 -1.67 -8.43
N VAL A 84 -16.16 -2.41 -9.06
CA VAL A 84 -17.53 -2.60 -8.62
C VAL A 84 -17.65 -3.94 -7.92
N LEU A 85 -18.04 -3.94 -6.64
CA LEU A 85 -18.25 -5.15 -5.86
C LEU A 85 -19.58 -5.85 -6.24
N PRO A 86 -19.68 -7.16 -6.03
CA PRO A 86 -20.96 -7.87 -6.09
C PRO A 86 -22.00 -7.26 -5.14
N THR A 87 -23.27 -7.39 -5.45
CA THR A 87 -24.36 -6.79 -4.64
C THR A 87 -24.44 -7.33 -3.21
N ASP A 88 -23.98 -8.56 -2.99
CA ASP A 88 -23.95 -9.25 -1.71
C ASP A 88 -22.64 -9.07 -0.92
N TRP A 89 -21.77 -8.15 -1.34
CA TRP A 89 -20.45 -7.91 -0.74
C TRP A 89 -20.48 -7.70 0.79
N ARG A 90 -21.57 -7.08 1.31
CA ARG A 90 -21.70 -6.84 2.76
C ARG A 90 -21.77 -8.14 3.55
N ALA A 91 -22.49 -9.12 3.04
CA ALA A 91 -22.60 -10.44 3.67
C ALA A 91 -21.28 -11.23 3.55
N ASN A 92 -20.47 -10.92 2.52
CA ASN A 92 -19.22 -11.60 2.20
C ASN A 92 -17.98 -10.75 2.45
N LEU A 93 -18.09 -9.67 3.25
CA LEU A 93 -17.01 -8.71 3.48
C LEU A 93 -15.71 -9.37 3.95
N GLY A 94 -15.82 -10.36 4.84
CA GLY A 94 -14.65 -11.10 5.32
C GLY A 94 -13.91 -11.82 4.19
N GLU A 95 -14.61 -12.43 3.26
CA GLU A 95 -14.02 -13.10 2.10
C GLU A 95 -13.39 -12.10 1.14
N VAL A 96 -14.04 -10.97 0.89
CA VAL A 96 -13.47 -9.88 0.08
C VAL A 96 -12.12 -9.44 0.64
N ILE A 97 -12.03 -9.23 1.96
CA ILE A 97 -10.78 -8.83 2.61
C ILE A 97 -9.73 -9.94 2.53
N LEU A 98 -10.09 -11.19 2.84
CA LEU A 98 -9.15 -12.31 2.84
C LEU A 98 -8.54 -12.59 1.47
N ARG A 99 -9.30 -12.43 0.38
CA ARG A 99 -8.78 -12.58 -0.99
C ARG A 99 -7.74 -11.51 -1.36
N LEU A 100 -7.83 -10.34 -0.77
CA LEU A 100 -6.88 -9.25 -1.01
C LEU A 100 -5.62 -9.37 -0.15
N LEU A 101 -5.65 -10.18 0.91
CA LEU A 101 -4.51 -10.38 1.82
C LEU A 101 -3.58 -11.54 1.36
N PRO A 102 -2.29 -11.44 1.68
CA PRO A 102 -1.63 -10.23 2.19
C PRO A 102 -1.64 -9.12 1.14
N ALA A 103 -1.64 -7.85 1.60
CA ALA A 103 -1.71 -6.70 0.71
C ALA A 103 -0.56 -6.72 -0.31
N GLY A 104 -0.89 -6.66 -1.59
CA GLY A 104 0.10 -6.74 -2.68
C GLY A 104 1.19 -5.68 -2.60
N SER A 105 0.85 -4.49 -2.10
CA SER A 105 1.81 -3.40 -1.86
C SER A 105 2.90 -3.74 -0.85
N ILE A 106 2.68 -4.75 -0.02
CA ILE A 106 3.62 -5.21 1.01
C ILE A 106 4.31 -6.51 0.62
N SER A 107 3.55 -7.44 0.06
CA SER A 107 4.10 -8.76 -0.34
C SER A 107 4.93 -8.68 -1.63
N GLY A 108 4.57 -7.80 -2.57
CA GLY A 108 5.20 -7.76 -3.90
C GLY A 108 4.57 -8.75 -4.88
N ALA A 109 5.22 -8.92 -6.04
CA ALA A 109 4.77 -9.79 -7.12
C ALA A 109 5.91 -10.72 -7.59
N PRO A 110 5.63 -12.01 -7.88
CA PRO A 110 4.38 -12.74 -7.70
C PRO A 110 4.07 -12.98 -6.20
N LYS A 111 2.84 -12.71 -5.78
CA LYS A 111 2.43 -12.67 -4.36
C LYS A 111 2.79 -13.95 -3.60
N GLU A 112 2.41 -15.12 -4.11
CA GLU A 112 2.66 -16.40 -3.45
C GLU A 112 4.16 -16.63 -3.21
N LYS A 113 4.97 -16.44 -4.26
CA LYS A 113 6.41 -16.68 -4.16
C LYS A 113 7.14 -15.71 -3.23
N THR A 114 6.73 -14.46 -3.22
CA THR A 114 7.32 -13.46 -2.32
C THR A 114 6.92 -13.70 -0.86
N VAL A 115 5.70 -14.17 -0.60
CA VAL A 115 5.28 -14.58 0.76
C VAL A 115 6.07 -15.77 1.26
N GLU A 116 6.29 -16.81 0.44
CA GLU A 116 7.17 -17.94 0.79
C GLU A 116 8.59 -17.48 1.18
N ILE A 117 9.19 -16.63 0.35
CA ILE A 117 10.54 -16.09 0.62
C ILE A 117 10.57 -15.29 1.93
N ILE A 118 9.56 -14.45 2.17
CA ILE A 118 9.46 -13.67 3.40
C ILE A 118 9.39 -14.59 4.61
N GLN A 119 8.55 -15.63 4.57
CA GLN A 119 8.40 -16.60 5.66
C GLN A 119 9.71 -17.37 5.92
N GLU A 120 10.40 -17.78 4.86
CA GLU A 120 11.69 -18.48 4.97
C GLU A 120 12.78 -17.60 5.58
N VAL A 121 12.86 -16.34 5.13
CA VAL A 121 13.94 -15.43 5.54
C VAL A 121 13.72 -14.86 6.94
N GLU A 122 12.48 -14.52 7.29
CA GLU A 122 12.16 -13.94 8.61
C GLU A 122 12.09 -15.00 9.72
N GLY A 123 11.68 -16.24 9.40
CA GLY A 123 11.64 -17.36 10.31
C GLY A 123 10.73 -17.21 11.53
N GLN A 124 9.92 -16.15 11.56
CA GLN A 124 8.97 -15.85 12.65
C GLN A 124 7.71 -15.18 12.10
N PRO A 125 6.56 -15.35 12.78
CA PRO A 125 5.32 -14.71 12.36
C PRO A 125 5.40 -13.19 12.56
N ARG A 126 4.82 -12.44 11.61
CA ARG A 126 4.78 -10.97 11.66
C ARG A 126 3.75 -10.40 12.64
N GLY A 127 2.88 -11.24 13.22
CA GLY A 127 1.80 -10.79 14.08
C GLY A 127 0.90 -9.76 13.37
N TYR A 128 0.74 -8.59 13.94
CA TYR A 128 -0.01 -7.49 13.34
C TYR A 128 0.74 -6.75 12.24
N TYR A 129 2.06 -6.88 12.18
CA TYR A 129 2.88 -6.20 11.17
C TYR A 129 2.51 -6.64 9.76
N THR A 130 2.23 -5.67 8.89
CA THR A 130 1.72 -5.86 7.52
C THR A 130 0.30 -6.44 7.43
N GLY A 131 -0.38 -6.58 8.55
CA GLY A 131 -1.81 -6.85 8.59
C GLY A 131 -2.65 -5.63 8.16
N VAL A 132 -3.96 -5.78 8.27
CA VAL A 132 -4.92 -4.72 7.92
C VAL A 132 -5.81 -4.43 9.13
N PHE A 133 -6.03 -3.18 9.42
CA PHE A 133 -7.05 -2.72 10.36
C PHE A 133 -7.99 -1.74 9.68
N GLY A 134 -9.18 -1.56 10.22
CA GLY A 134 -10.13 -0.63 9.63
C GLY A 134 -11.42 -0.49 10.42
N ILE A 135 -12.29 0.36 9.90
CA ILE A 135 -13.59 0.63 10.47
C ILE A 135 -14.65 0.29 9.42
N PHE A 136 -15.62 -0.52 9.83
CA PHE A 136 -16.81 -0.83 9.05
C PHE A 136 -18.05 -0.32 9.81
N ASP A 137 -18.83 0.57 9.18
CA ASP A 137 -20.02 1.18 9.78
C ASP A 137 -21.34 0.52 9.32
N GLY A 138 -21.26 -0.63 8.62
CA GLY A 138 -22.39 -1.33 8.03
C GLY A 138 -22.70 -0.91 6.59
N ALA A 139 -22.21 0.22 6.13
CA ALA A 139 -22.43 0.76 4.77
C ALA A 139 -21.13 0.98 4.02
N SER A 140 -20.10 1.44 4.71
CA SER A 140 -18.77 1.74 4.16
C SER A 140 -17.66 1.08 4.98
N LEU A 141 -16.52 0.88 4.34
CA LEU A 141 -15.29 0.37 4.95
C LEU A 141 -14.15 1.31 4.65
N ASP A 142 -13.34 1.62 5.66
CA ASP A 142 -12.05 2.29 5.49
C ASP A 142 -10.96 1.47 6.20
N THR A 143 -9.90 1.11 5.47
CA THR A 143 -8.82 0.28 6.01
C THR A 143 -7.44 0.84 5.70
N ALA A 144 -6.49 0.53 6.57
CA ALA A 144 -5.08 0.79 6.36
C ALA A 144 -4.24 -0.46 6.63
N VAL A 145 -3.05 -0.52 6.01
CA VAL A 145 -2.05 -1.54 6.30
C VAL A 145 -1.25 -1.12 7.52
N MET A 146 -1.00 -2.07 8.43
CA MET A 146 -0.25 -1.84 9.66
C MET A 146 1.25 -1.87 9.37
N ILE A 147 1.82 -0.70 9.13
CA ILE A 147 3.25 -0.48 8.95
C ILE A 147 3.68 0.75 9.76
N ARG A 148 4.93 0.81 10.19
CA ARG A 148 5.50 1.95 10.93
C ARG A 148 4.67 2.30 12.17
N PHE A 149 4.41 1.31 13.01
CA PHE A 149 3.65 1.48 14.25
C PHE A 149 4.43 1.00 15.46
N ILE A 150 3.96 1.38 16.65
CA ILE A 150 4.50 0.91 17.92
C ILE A 150 3.58 -0.19 18.43
N GLU A 151 4.12 -1.36 18.65
CA GLU A 151 3.46 -2.48 19.32
C GLU A 151 3.87 -2.51 20.77
N GLN A 152 2.90 -2.70 21.66
CA GLN A 152 3.16 -2.92 23.08
C GLN A 152 2.80 -4.37 23.43
N SER A 153 3.78 -5.13 23.93
CA SER A 153 3.61 -6.50 24.39
C SER A 153 4.42 -6.70 25.66
N ASP A 154 3.81 -7.33 26.66
CA ASP A 154 4.45 -7.69 27.94
C ASP A 154 5.18 -6.53 28.65
N GLY A 155 4.66 -5.30 28.46
CA GLY A 155 5.23 -4.09 29.05
C GLY A 155 6.38 -3.47 28.26
N GLU A 156 6.80 -4.07 27.18
CA GLU A 156 7.81 -3.55 26.25
C GLU A 156 7.16 -2.90 25.02
N MET A 157 7.86 -1.96 24.41
CA MET A 157 7.43 -1.30 23.18
C MET A 157 8.39 -1.63 22.04
N PHE A 158 7.82 -2.07 20.90
CA PHE A 158 8.54 -2.42 19.71
C PHE A 158 8.10 -1.51 18.56
N PHE A 159 9.07 -0.91 17.85
CA PHE A 159 8.77 -0.19 16.62
C PHE A 159 8.81 -1.13 15.43
N GLN A 160 7.65 -1.33 14.80
CA GLN A 160 7.51 -2.21 13.64
C GLN A 160 7.68 -1.42 12.34
N SER A 161 8.78 -1.68 11.64
CA SER A 161 9.04 -1.07 10.33
C SER A 161 9.78 -2.02 9.39
N GLY A 162 9.70 -1.75 8.10
CA GLY A 162 10.41 -2.50 7.06
C GLY A 162 10.43 -1.75 5.75
N GLY A 163 11.23 -2.23 4.81
CA GLY A 163 11.38 -1.66 3.48
C GLY A 163 11.14 -2.67 2.36
N GLY A 164 10.70 -2.18 1.21
CA GLY A 164 10.62 -2.98 -0.01
C GLY A 164 12.01 -3.31 -0.56
N ILE A 165 12.19 -4.55 -0.96
CA ILE A 165 13.42 -5.03 -1.60
C ILE A 165 13.11 -5.34 -3.05
N THR A 166 13.82 -4.72 -3.96
CA THR A 166 13.72 -4.95 -5.41
C THR A 166 15.10 -5.29 -5.99
N ALA A 167 15.15 -5.74 -7.22
CA ALA A 167 16.41 -6.01 -7.92
C ALA A 167 17.34 -4.78 -8.01
N LEU A 168 16.77 -3.57 -7.90
CA LEU A 168 17.52 -2.30 -7.92
C LEU A 168 17.90 -1.80 -6.52
N SER A 169 17.54 -2.52 -5.47
CA SER A 169 17.86 -2.14 -4.09
C SER A 169 19.35 -2.34 -3.80
N CYS A 170 19.99 -1.29 -3.28
CA CYS A 170 21.35 -1.39 -2.77
C CYS A 170 21.36 -1.63 -1.26
N SER A 171 22.18 -2.55 -0.78
CA SER A 171 22.27 -2.87 0.67
C SER A 171 22.74 -1.69 1.52
N LEU A 172 23.42 -0.70 0.92
CA LEU A 172 23.90 0.51 1.59
C LEU A 172 22.83 1.58 1.73
N ASP A 173 21.80 1.60 0.87
CA ASP A 173 20.73 2.60 0.89
C ASP A 173 19.71 2.40 2.01
N ARG A 174 19.77 1.28 2.74
CA ARG A 174 18.81 0.92 3.79
C ARG A 174 18.91 1.73 5.09
N LYS A 175 19.92 2.57 5.23
CA LYS A 175 20.10 3.42 6.42
C LYS A 175 19.16 4.63 6.49
N SER A 176 18.38 4.89 5.45
CA SER A 176 17.53 6.10 5.33
C SER A 176 16.04 5.85 5.57
N VAL A 177 15.62 4.66 6.01
CA VAL A 177 14.21 4.33 6.25
C VAL A 177 13.91 4.27 7.75
N VAL A 178 14.40 5.23 8.48
CA VAL A 178 13.99 5.46 9.89
C VAL A 178 13.47 6.88 10.02
#